data_881158ab17cc245a78ca06b7714c8a46
#
_entry.id   881158ab17cc245a78ca06b7714c8a46
#
_cell.length_a   1.000
_cell.length_b   1.000
_cell.length_c   1.000
_cell.angle_alpha   90.00
_cell.angle_beta   90.00
_cell.angle_gamma   90.00
#
_symmetry.space_group_name_H-M   'P 1'
#
loop_
_entity.id
_entity.type
_entity.pdbx_description
1 polymer ?
#
loop_
_entity_poly.entity_id
_entity_poly.type
_entity_poly.pdbx_seq_one_letter_code
_entity_poly.pdbx_strand_id
1 'polypeptide(L)'
;IYDYLRNFFVESYSTQKIYVLFITSENTQRAWGAMAEIGAAWITQVDNKIFNIPPFTPKHPLNDEATWHSTERDEHGILSMSKLNADVFCQKIEHVCDQINYTKRTREENKTYLSTLVAIK
;
A
#
# COMPACT_ATOMS: atom_id res chain seq x y z
N ILE A 1 15.23 -12.24 7.70
CA ILE A 1 14.15 -11.82 6.82
C ILE A 1 14.60 -10.72 5.86
N TYR A 2 15.45 -9.81 6.29
CA TYR A 2 15.95 -8.72 5.44
C TYR A 2 16.80 -9.23 4.27
N ASP A 3 17.63 -10.23 4.51
CA ASP A 3 18.43 -10.86 3.44
C ASP A 3 17.53 -11.52 2.40
N TYR A 4 16.45 -12.17 2.83
CA TYR A 4 15.46 -12.75 1.94
C TYR A 4 14.80 -11.69 1.06
N LEU A 5 14.35 -10.60 1.65
CA LEU A 5 13.69 -9.52 0.91
C LEU A 5 14.65 -8.84 -0.07
N ARG A 6 15.88 -8.57 0.37
CA ARG A 6 16.90 -8.01 -0.52
C ARG A 6 17.16 -8.92 -1.72
N ASN A 7 17.36 -10.21 -1.50
CA ASN A 7 17.60 -11.17 -2.57
C ASN A 7 16.40 -11.27 -3.51
N PHE A 8 15.18 -11.27 -2.97
CA PHE A 8 13.96 -11.26 -3.77
C PHE A 8 13.95 -10.05 -4.71
N PHE A 9 14.22 -8.84 -4.23
CA PHE A 9 14.24 -7.65 -5.08
C PHE A 9 15.33 -7.72 -6.14
N VAL A 10 16.54 -8.11 -5.76
CA VAL A 10 17.68 -8.21 -6.69
C VAL A 10 17.42 -9.24 -7.79
N GLU A 11 16.93 -10.42 -7.43
CA GLU A 11 16.70 -11.51 -8.38
C GLU A 11 15.47 -11.26 -9.26
N SER A 12 14.41 -10.66 -8.72
CA SER A 12 13.15 -10.48 -9.42
C SER A 12 13.09 -9.20 -10.25
N TYR A 13 13.90 -8.19 -9.92
CA TYR A 13 13.84 -6.87 -10.53
C TYR A 13 14.02 -6.88 -12.05
N SER A 14 14.93 -7.70 -12.55
CA SER A 14 15.25 -7.78 -13.99
C SER A 14 14.42 -8.82 -14.76
N THR A 15 13.76 -9.74 -14.07
CA THR A 15 13.10 -10.91 -14.68
C THR A 15 11.59 -10.93 -14.51
N GLN A 16 11.07 -10.18 -13.55
CA GLN A 16 9.65 -10.17 -13.21
C GLN A 16 9.12 -8.75 -13.06
N LYS A 17 7.83 -8.59 -13.31
CA LYS A 17 7.16 -7.34 -12.98
C LYS A 17 6.79 -7.37 -11.51
N ILE A 18 7.32 -6.40 -10.76
CA ILE A 18 7.12 -6.29 -9.32
C ILE A 18 6.26 -5.07 -9.04
N TYR A 19 5.32 -5.23 -8.13
CA TYR A 19 4.58 -4.14 -7.54
C TYR A 19 4.65 -4.28 -6.01
N VAL A 20 5.03 -3.21 -5.32
CA VAL A 20 5.18 -3.23 -3.86
C VAL A 20 4.16 -2.30 -3.22
N LEU A 21 3.40 -2.82 -2.27
CA LEU A 21 2.49 -2.03 -1.45
C LEU A 21 3.03 -1.98 -0.02
N PHE A 22 3.40 -0.81 0.44
CA PHE A 22 3.84 -0.59 1.81
C PHE A 22 2.67 -0.13 2.68
N ILE A 23 2.40 -0.86 3.74
CA ILE A 23 1.43 -0.43 4.75
C ILE A 23 2.22 0.23 5.88
N THR A 24 1.99 1.52 6.07
CA THR A 24 2.78 2.33 7.00
C THR A 24 1.94 2.83 8.18
N SER A 25 2.57 2.89 9.34
CA SER A 25 1.99 3.40 10.57
C SER A 25 3.04 4.20 11.34
N GLU A 26 2.69 4.71 12.52
CA GLU A 26 3.63 5.42 13.39
C GLU A 26 4.91 4.62 13.68
N ASN A 27 4.80 3.30 13.76
CA ASN A 27 5.95 2.45 14.06
C ASN A 27 6.89 2.26 12.86
N THR A 28 6.42 2.51 11.64
CA THR A 28 7.22 2.29 10.43
C THR A 28 8.48 3.15 10.42
N GLN A 29 8.38 4.41 10.81
CA GLN A 29 9.54 5.32 10.82
C GLN A 29 10.61 4.92 11.86
N ARG A 30 10.25 4.10 12.84
CA ARG A 30 11.18 3.58 13.86
C ARG A 30 11.81 2.26 13.45
N ALA A 31 11.31 1.63 12.40
CA ALA A 31 11.78 0.35 11.91
C ALA A 31 12.78 0.57 10.77
N TRP A 32 14.07 0.50 11.09
CA TRP A 32 15.15 0.72 10.12
C TRP A 32 15.04 -0.16 8.89
N GLY A 33 14.66 -1.43 9.09
CA GLY A 33 14.48 -2.37 7.98
C GLY A 33 13.39 -1.93 7.03
N ALA A 34 12.23 -1.53 7.56
CA ALA A 34 11.11 -1.04 6.75
C ALA A 34 11.51 0.22 5.95
N MET A 35 12.21 1.15 6.57
CA MET A 35 12.67 2.37 5.88
C MET A 35 13.70 2.04 4.79
N ALA A 36 14.57 1.07 5.01
CA ALA A 36 15.52 0.61 4.01
C ALA A 36 14.82 -0.02 2.80
N GLU A 37 13.80 -0.84 3.03
CA GLU A 37 13.00 -1.47 1.98
C GLU A 37 12.25 -0.43 1.13
N ILE A 38 11.63 0.55 1.78
CA ILE A 38 10.94 1.65 1.09
C ILE A 38 11.94 2.44 0.23
N GLY A 39 13.09 2.77 0.79
CA GLY A 39 14.15 3.48 0.08
C GLY A 39 14.68 2.69 -1.11
N ALA A 40 14.87 1.38 -0.96
CA ALA A 40 15.31 0.50 -2.04
C ALA A 40 14.28 0.47 -3.19
N ALA A 41 13.01 0.34 -2.88
CA ALA A 41 11.94 0.37 -3.89
C ALA A 41 11.90 1.71 -4.62
N TRP A 42 12.08 2.81 -3.91
CA TRP A 42 12.11 4.14 -4.49
C TRP A 42 13.30 4.35 -5.43
N ILE A 43 14.50 3.96 -5.01
CA ILE A 43 15.73 4.10 -5.81
C ILE A 43 15.71 3.21 -7.05
N THR A 44 15.24 1.98 -6.92
CA THR A 44 15.17 1.03 -8.03
C THR A 44 14.00 1.27 -8.97
N GLN A 45 13.17 2.26 -8.65
CA GLN A 45 11.97 2.61 -9.45
C GLN A 45 10.99 1.45 -9.64
N VAL A 46 10.97 0.53 -8.70
CA VAL A 46 9.94 -0.51 -8.64
C VAL A 46 8.60 0.16 -8.40
N ASP A 47 7.58 -0.27 -9.16
CA ASP A 47 6.21 0.22 -8.94
C ASP A 47 5.80 -0.03 -7.50
N ASN A 48 5.47 1.03 -6.79
CA ASN A 48 5.10 0.93 -5.39
C ASN A 48 4.05 1.97 -5.02
N LYS A 49 3.31 1.68 -3.97
CA LYS A 49 2.39 2.62 -3.32
C LYS A 49 2.47 2.46 -1.82
N ILE A 50 2.16 3.53 -1.12
CA ILE A 50 2.17 3.56 0.33
C ILE A 50 0.73 3.76 0.83
N PHE A 51 0.29 2.86 1.69
CA PHE A 51 -1.00 2.96 2.37
C PHE A 51 -0.76 3.35 3.84
N ASN A 52 -1.26 4.51 4.22
CA ASN A 52 -1.05 5.05 5.57
C ASN A 52 -2.13 4.60 6.54
N ILE A 53 -1.70 4.22 7.73
CA ILE A 53 -2.61 4.02 8.86
C ILE A 53 -2.54 5.26 9.75
N PRO A 54 -3.65 6.01 9.92
CA PRO A 54 -3.66 7.19 10.78
C PRO A 54 -3.26 6.88 12.23
N PRO A 55 -2.67 7.83 12.93
CA PRO A 55 -2.42 9.22 12.54
C PRO A 55 -1.13 9.45 11.74
N PHE A 56 -0.43 8.40 11.33
CA PHE A 56 0.83 8.54 10.61
C PHE A 56 0.62 9.21 9.24
N THR A 57 1.47 10.20 8.95
CA THR A 57 1.53 10.83 7.63
C THR A 57 2.98 10.87 7.18
N PRO A 58 3.32 10.18 6.08
CA PRO A 58 4.68 10.21 5.55
C PRO A 58 5.08 11.62 5.12
N LYS A 59 6.37 11.90 5.20
CA LYS A 59 6.95 13.16 4.73
C LYS A 59 7.59 12.97 3.36
N HIS A 60 7.82 14.09 2.67
CA HIS A 60 8.55 14.07 1.42
C HIS A 60 9.87 13.26 1.55
N PRO A 61 10.25 12.42 0.59
CA PRO A 61 9.60 12.18 -0.70
C PRO A 61 8.50 11.10 -0.69
N LEU A 62 8.19 10.51 0.45
CA LEU A 62 7.30 9.35 0.56
C LEU A 62 5.82 9.72 0.60
N ASN A 63 5.50 11.01 0.66
CA ASN A 63 4.11 11.50 0.73
C ASN A 63 3.56 11.96 -0.62
N ASP A 64 4.29 11.76 -1.70
CA ASP A 64 3.89 12.22 -3.02
C ASP A 64 2.88 11.25 -3.68
N GLU A 65 2.96 11.09 -4.99
CA GLU A 65 2.02 10.29 -5.77
C GLU A 65 2.01 8.80 -5.41
N ALA A 66 3.07 8.33 -4.75
CA ALA A 66 3.15 6.95 -4.30
C ALA A 66 2.17 6.61 -3.18
N THR A 67 1.59 7.60 -2.51
CA THR A 67 0.77 7.39 -1.33
C THR A 67 -0.68 7.12 -1.65
N TRP A 68 -1.18 6.00 -1.18
CA TRP A 68 -2.61 5.72 -1.11
C TRP A 68 -3.06 6.04 0.31
N HIS A 69 -3.89 7.03 0.45
CA HIS A 69 -4.47 7.36 1.73
C HIS A 69 -5.96 7.43 1.56
N SER A 70 -6.69 7.12 2.57
CA SER A 70 -8.12 7.25 2.50
C SER A 70 -8.82 6.82 3.76
N THR A 71 -8.07 6.43 4.77
CA THR A 71 -8.66 6.03 6.03
C THR A 71 -8.54 7.13 7.06
N GLU A 72 -9.53 7.19 7.93
CA GLU A 72 -9.55 8.05 9.10
C GLU A 72 -9.82 7.18 10.32
N ARG A 73 -9.37 7.62 11.48
CA ARG A 73 -9.68 6.95 12.73
C ARG A 73 -10.68 7.81 13.50
N ASP A 74 -11.78 7.20 13.88
CA ASP A 74 -12.81 7.90 14.65
C ASP A 74 -12.44 8.03 16.13
N GLU A 75 -13.33 8.67 16.90
CA GLU A 75 -13.15 8.87 18.33
C GLU A 75 -13.05 7.58 19.15
N HIS A 76 -13.54 6.46 18.61
CA HIS A 76 -13.45 5.14 19.21
C HIS A 76 -12.25 4.34 18.71
N GLY A 77 -11.39 4.94 17.89
CA GLY A 77 -10.22 4.30 17.33
C GLY A 77 -10.53 3.37 16.16
N ILE A 78 -11.73 3.40 15.60
CA ILE A 78 -12.13 2.56 14.48
C ILE A 78 -11.71 3.21 13.17
N LEU A 79 -11.03 2.44 12.33
CA LEU A 79 -10.68 2.90 10.99
C LEU A 79 -11.93 2.98 10.12
N SER A 80 -12.09 4.10 9.44
CA SER A 80 -13.20 4.33 8.53
C SER A 80 -12.73 4.93 7.21
N MET A 81 -13.57 4.80 6.21
CA MET A 81 -13.31 5.30 4.85
C MET A 81 -14.63 5.75 4.24
N SER A 82 -14.60 6.85 3.48
CA SER A 82 -15.79 7.27 2.73
C SER A 82 -16.09 6.29 1.59
N LYS A 83 -17.34 6.25 1.15
CA LYS A 83 -17.74 5.42 0.00
C LYS A 83 -16.95 5.79 -1.25
N LEU A 84 -16.73 7.07 -1.48
CA LEU A 84 -15.92 7.54 -2.61
C LEU A 84 -14.48 7.03 -2.52
N ASN A 85 -13.86 7.13 -1.36
CA ASN A 85 -12.50 6.64 -1.16
C ASN A 85 -12.41 5.12 -1.29
N ALA A 86 -13.43 4.40 -0.86
CA ALA A 86 -13.51 2.94 -1.05
C ALA A 86 -13.54 2.57 -2.54
N ASP A 87 -14.31 3.29 -3.34
CA ASP A 87 -14.33 3.10 -4.79
C ASP A 87 -12.96 3.37 -5.41
N VAL A 88 -12.34 4.49 -5.05
CA VAL A 88 -11.01 4.85 -5.55
C VAL A 88 -9.96 3.80 -5.14
N PHE A 89 -10.01 3.33 -3.91
CA PHE A 89 -9.10 2.30 -3.44
C PHE A 89 -9.27 1.00 -4.23
N CYS A 90 -10.49 0.54 -4.42
CA CYS A 90 -10.77 -0.67 -5.20
C CYS A 90 -10.33 -0.50 -6.66
N GLN A 91 -10.53 0.67 -7.24
CA GLN A 91 -10.07 0.97 -8.60
C GLN A 91 -8.54 0.87 -8.71
N LYS A 92 -7.83 1.33 -7.71
CA LYS A 92 -6.36 1.22 -7.65
C LYS A 92 -5.91 -0.25 -7.53
N ILE A 93 -6.61 -1.06 -6.76
CA ILE A 93 -6.34 -2.50 -6.68
C ILE A 93 -6.54 -3.17 -8.03
N GLU A 94 -7.61 -2.84 -8.75
CA GLU A 94 -7.85 -3.34 -10.10
C GLU A 94 -6.69 -2.98 -11.04
N HIS A 95 -6.22 -1.75 -10.96
CA HIS A 95 -5.09 -1.27 -11.76
C HIS A 95 -3.79 -2.04 -11.44
N VAL A 96 -3.51 -2.31 -10.17
CA VAL A 96 -2.36 -3.11 -9.77
C VAL A 96 -2.45 -4.52 -10.35
N CYS A 97 -3.61 -5.15 -10.27
CA CYS A 97 -3.84 -6.48 -10.85
C CYS A 97 -3.57 -6.49 -12.36
N ASP A 98 -4.02 -5.46 -13.06
CA ASP A 98 -3.73 -5.32 -14.50
C ASP A 98 -2.23 -5.20 -14.77
N GLN A 99 -1.53 -4.42 -13.97
CA GLN A 99 -0.09 -4.20 -14.14
C GLN A 99 0.74 -5.47 -13.93
N ILE A 100 0.33 -6.33 -13.01
CA ILE A 100 1.06 -7.59 -12.70
C ILE A 100 0.43 -8.83 -13.34
N ASN A 101 -0.53 -8.67 -14.23
CA ASN A 101 -1.23 -9.77 -14.89
C ASN A 101 -1.92 -10.73 -13.92
N TYR A 102 -2.47 -10.21 -12.84
CA TYR A 102 -3.20 -11.00 -11.87
C TYR A 102 -4.70 -10.97 -12.14
N THR A 103 -5.39 -12.08 -11.88
CA THR A 103 -6.84 -12.16 -12.06
C THR A 103 -7.55 -11.22 -11.09
N LYS A 104 -8.33 -10.30 -11.65
CA LYS A 104 -9.10 -9.35 -10.86
C LYS A 104 -10.36 -9.98 -10.30
N ARG A 105 -10.69 -9.62 -9.07
CA ARG A 105 -12.04 -9.81 -8.52
C ARG A 105 -12.92 -8.66 -8.98
N THR A 106 -14.23 -8.83 -8.88
CA THR A 106 -15.15 -7.73 -9.17
C THR A 106 -15.00 -6.62 -8.13
N ARG A 107 -15.42 -5.42 -8.49
CA ARG A 107 -15.40 -4.30 -7.54
C ARG A 107 -16.23 -4.59 -6.30
N GLU A 108 -17.39 -5.18 -6.48
CA GLU A 108 -18.29 -5.52 -5.36
C GLU A 108 -17.65 -6.54 -4.40
N GLU A 109 -16.95 -7.54 -4.94
CA GLU A 109 -16.20 -8.48 -4.12
C GLU A 109 -15.10 -7.77 -3.31
N ASN A 110 -14.34 -6.91 -3.96
CA ASN A 110 -13.28 -6.15 -3.29
C ASN A 110 -13.84 -5.20 -2.23
N LYS A 111 -14.95 -4.54 -2.49
CA LYS A 111 -15.62 -3.70 -1.49
C LYS A 111 -16.10 -4.51 -0.28
N THR A 112 -16.63 -5.69 -0.52
CA THR A 112 -17.09 -6.58 0.56
C THR A 112 -15.91 -6.97 1.46
N TYR A 113 -14.77 -7.35 0.88
CA TYR A 113 -13.56 -7.63 1.66
C TYR A 113 -13.06 -6.39 2.40
N LEU A 114 -13.01 -5.25 1.73
CA LEU A 114 -12.55 -4.00 2.35
C LEU A 114 -13.43 -3.64 3.57
N SER A 115 -14.73 -3.85 3.48
CA SER A 115 -15.66 -3.55 4.57
C SER A 115 -15.46 -4.44 5.82
N THR A 116 -14.75 -5.55 5.69
CA THR A 116 -14.37 -6.36 6.85
C THR A 116 -13.18 -5.77 7.62
N LEU A 117 -12.43 -4.86 7.00
CA LEU A 117 -11.21 -4.28 7.56
C LEU A 117 -11.41 -2.84 8.03
N VAL A 118 -12.23 -2.08 7.32
CA VAL A 118 -12.52 -0.67 7.63
C VAL A 118 -14.03 -0.42 7.53
N ALA A 119 -14.53 0.50 8.35
CA ALA A 119 -15.92 0.92 8.25
C ALA A 119 -16.08 1.84 7.03
N ILE A 120 -16.95 1.48 6.11
CA ILE A 120 -17.26 2.31 4.94
C ILE A 120 -18.51 3.12 5.25
N LYS A 121 -18.37 4.43 5.25
CA LYS A 121 -19.44 5.34 5.68
C LYS A 121 -19.93 6.25 4.54
#